data_b8124cd1adf967e45d4635ec6f708e4c
#
_entry.id   b8124cd1adf967e45d4635ec6f708e4c
#
_cell.length_a   1.000
_cell.length_b   1.000
_cell.length_c   1.000
_cell.angle_alpha   90.00
_cell.angle_beta   90.00
_cell.angle_gamma   90.00
#
_symmetry.space_group_name_H-M   'P 1'
#
loop_
_entity.id
_entity.type
_entity.pdbx_description
1 polymer ?
#
loop_
_entity_poly.entity_id
_entity_poly.type
_entity_poly.pdbx_seq_one_letter_code
_entity_poly.pdbx_strand_id
1 'polypeptide(L)'
;MKTQNYRYLLCMAVALLAACSDAGKGKESEEGVATVLPSESNEVTVKVLKRATFEHELVSNGKVTAGAMADLRFETTGVVAHIYVKNGAPVRKGQKLAELDKFRLKNKTAQAKDALDKAELELQDVLIGQGYAPDNLKAVPADVLELAKVKSGYEQSKAQYESAKYDVEQATLVAPFDGVVANLFEKEHNIPKTSEAFCRVINAGTMEVDFTVLESELPLIKVGDKVEVTPYASAAGVRQGNISEINPLVDENGMVRVKARVNGGNKL
;
A
#
# COMPACT_ATOMS: atom_id res chain seq x y z
N MET A 1 -39.48 45.68 -7.51
CA MET A 1 -39.39 46.47 -6.26
C MET A 1 -37.92 46.73 -5.92
N LYS A 2 -37.26 47.66 -6.64
CA LYS A 2 -35.84 48.01 -6.40
C LYS A 2 -35.54 49.42 -6.91
N THR A 3 -36.33 50.42 -6.51
CA THR A 3 -36.11 51.83 -6.94
C THR A 3 -36.39 52.87 -5.86
N GLN A 4 -36.48 52.45 -4.57
CA GLN A 4 -36.86 53.41 -3.53
C GLN A 4 -35.72 53.82 -2.56
N ASN A 5 -34.56 53.18 -2.62
CA ASN A 5 -33.45 53.47 -1.70
C ASN A 5 -32.44 54.53 -2.20
N TYR A 6 -32.57 54.99 -3.43
CA TYR A 6 -31.63 56.01 -3.98
C TYR A 6 -32.02 57.44 -3.68
N ARG A 7 -33.28 57.73 -3.23
CA ARG A 7 -33.75 59.07 -2.98
C ARG A 7 -33.34 59.66 -1.61
N TYR A 8 -32.99 58.79 -0.66
CA TYR A 8 -32.55 59.26 0.67
C TYR A 8 -31.05 59.53 0.76
N LEU A 9 -30.23 59.01 -0.16
CA LEU A 9 -28.79 59.26 -0.17
C LEU A 9 -28.43 60.61 -0.82
N LEU A 10 -29.33 61.18 -1.63
CA LEU A 10 -29.08 62.43 -2.31
C LEU A 10 -29.45 63.67 -1.45
N CYS A 11 -30.31 63.56 -0.43
CA CYS A 11 -30.69 64.66 0.45
C CYS A 11 -29.71 64.94 1.60
N MET A 12 -28.80 64.04 1.89
CA MET A 12 -27.82 64.12 2.98
C MET A 12 -26.50 64.79 2.57
N ALA A 13 -26.29 65.03 1.25
CA ALA A 13 -25.07 65.60 0.69
C ALA A 13 -25.14 67.14 0.53
N VAL A 14 -26.30 67.76 0.76
CA VAL A 14 -26.52 69.24 0.53
C VAL A 14 -26.48 70.04 1.83
N ALA A 15 -26.45 69.44 3.02
CA ALA A 15 -26.54 70.11 4.32
C ALA A 15 -25.20 70.52 4.98
N LEU A 16 -24.03 70.30 4.29
CA LEU A 16 -22.70 70.51 4.88
C LEU A 16 -21.89 71.68 4.27
N LEU A 17 -22.52 72.61 3.60
CA LEU A 17 -21.83 73.74 2.92
C LEU A 17 -22.30 75.12 3.38
N ALA A 18 -22.60 75.32 4.65
CA ALA A 18 -22.91 76.69 5.14
C ALA A 18 -22.41 76.90 6.57
N ALA A 19 -21.12 77.15 6.75
CA ALA A 19 -20.60 77.87 7.91
C ALA A 19 -19.10 78.24 7.67
N CYS A 20 -18.92 79.34 6.94
CA CYS A 20 -17.68 80.12 6.95
C CYS A 20 -18.06 81.53 6.82
N SER A 21 -18.03 82.29 7.92
CA SER A 21 -17.53 83.66 8.03
C SER A 21 -17.87 84.17 9.41
N ASP A 22 -16.88 84.43 10.22
CA ASP A 22 -16.76 85.74 10.82
C ASP A 22 -15.32 86.02 11.25
N ALA A 23 -14.90 87.28 10.99
CA ALA A 23 -13.58 87.79 11.25
C ALA A 23 -13.57 88.50 12.63
N GLY A 24 -12.58 88.16 13.45
CA GLY A 24 -12.35 88.83 14.72
C GLY A 24 -10.86 88.92 15.05
N LYS A 25 -10.26 90.10 14.90
CA LYS A 25 -8.93 90.53 15.35
C LYS A 25 -8.71 90.29 16.85
N GLY A 26 -7.57 89.79 17.26
CA GLY A 26 -7.14 89.84 18.67
C GLY A 26 -5.74 89.25 18.89
N LYS A 27 -4.76 90.15 18.87
CA LYS A 27 -3.47 90.20 19.58
C LYS A 27 -2.69 88.95 19.99
N GLU A 28 -1.45 89.00 19.57
CA GLU A 28 -0.28 88.30 20.02
C GLU A 28 -0.20 88.00 21.52
N SER A 29 0.14 86.75 21.88
CA SER A 29 1.06 86.42 22.95
C SER A 29 1.77 85.12 22.57
N GLU A 30 3.07 85.21 22.34
CA GLU A 30 3.97 84.09 22.21
C GLU A 30 4.00 83.34 23.53
N GLU A 31 3.39 82.17 23.60
CA GLU A 31 3.74 81.18 24.55
C GLU A 31 4.30 79.94 23.78
N GLY A 32 5.58 79.71 23.95
CA GLY A 32 6.29 78.63 23.37
C GLY A 32 5.64 77.28 23.73
N VAL A 33 4.93 76.67 22.76
CA VAL A 33 4.50 75.30 22.87
C VAL A 33 5.75 74.44 22.71
N ALA A 34 6.28 74.02 23.85
CA ALA A 34 7.24 72.90 23.84
C ALA A 34 6.55 71.65 23.28
N THR A 35 6.75 71.40 21.99
CA THR A 35 6.36 70.13 21.39
C THR A 35 7.21 69.03 21.99
N VAL A 36 6.74 68.45 23.08
CA VAL A 36 7.31 67.20 23.60
C VAL A 36 6.89 66.12 22.62
N LEU A 37 7.77 65.82 21.67
CA LEU A 37 7.64 64.60 20.87
C LEU A 37 7.65 63.42 21.87
N PRO A 38 6.67 62.53 21.83
CA PRO A 38 6.76 61.32 22.63
C PRO A 38 8.04 60.61 22.19
N SER A 39 8.95 60.38 23.12
CA SER A 39 10.11 59.53 22.88
C SER A 39 9.59 58.14 22.66
N GLU A 40 9.43 57.72 21.40
CA GLU A 40 9.26 56.33 21.05
C GLU A 40 10.55 55.61 21.46
N SER A 41 10.53 55.06 22.64
CA SER A 41 11.57 54.12 23.03
C SER A 41 11.30 52.81 22.27
N ASN A 42 11.97 52.65 21.14
CA ASN A 42 12.02 51.35 20.45
C ASN A 42 12.78 50.38 21.38
N GLU A 43 12.06 49.50 22.05
CA GLU A 43 12.69 48.40 22.77
C GLU A 43 13.37 47.50 21.76
N VAL A 44 14.70 47.56 21.72
CA VAL A 44 15.51 46.71 20.89
C VAL A 44 15.95 45.53 21.74
N THR A 45 15.42 44.34 21.40
CA THR A 45 15.87 43.10 22.02
C THR A 45 17.16 42.67 21.36
N VAL A 46 18.27 42.69 22.09
CA VAL A 46 19.57 42.24 21.60
C VAL A 46 19.74 40.76 21.96
N LYS A 47 19.96 39.93 20.94
CA LYS A 47 20.28 38.51 21.15
C LYS A 47 21.75 38.27 20.81
N VAL A 48 22.50 37.73 21.78
CA VAL A 48 23.92 37.36 21.57
C VAL A 48 23.94 36.14 20.62
N LEU A 49 24.53 36.27 19.46
CA LEU A 49 24.75 35.18 18.54
C LEU A 49 25.85 34.26 19.10
N LYS A 50 25.47 33.03 19.31
CA LYS A 50 26.41 31.94 19.64
C LYS A 50 26.64 31.10 18.39
N ARG A 51 27.88 30.68 18.16
CA ARG A 51 28.17 29.64 17.15
C ARG A 51 27.48 28.36 17.56
N ALA A 52 26.61 27.84 16.72
CA ALA A 52 25.93 26.56 16.87
C ALA A 52 26.10 25.79 15.56
N THR A 53 26.12 24.46 15.67
CA THR A 53 26.06 23.59 14.50
C THR A 53 24.63 23.67 13.93
N PHE A 54 24.52 24.00 12.66
CA PHE A 54 23.25 23.94 11.94
C PHE A 54 23.15 22.53 11.34
N GLU A 55 22.20 21.75 11.84
CA GLU A 55 21.89 20.44 11.24
C GLU A 55 21.02 20.67 10.04
N HIS A 56 21.44 20.16 8.89
CA HIS A 56 20.67 20.21 7.66
C HIS A 56 19.64 19.09 7.70
N GLU A 57 18.37 19.46 7.89
CA GLU A 57 17.26 18.51 7.85
C GLU A 57 16.66 18.49 6.44
N LEU A 58 16.47 17.29 5.92
CA LEU A 58 15.73 17.04 4.69
C LEU A 58 14.29 16.68 5.07
N VAL A 59 13.34 17.51 4.66
CA VAL A 59 11.92 17.32 4.98
C VAL A 59 11.16 16.95 3.70
N SER A 60 10.45 15.82 3.73
CA SER A 60 9.63 15.37 2.61
C SER A 60 8.29 14.82 3.10
N ASN A 61 7.29 14.90 2.23
CA ASN A 61 5.99 14.25 2.46
C ASN A 61 6.02 12.82 1.93
N GLY A 62 5.50 11.88 2.72
CA GLY A 62 5.45 10.47 2.38
C GLY A 62 4.10 9.83 2.63
N LYS A 63 3.91 8.65 2.06
CA LYS A 63 2.75 7.80 2.28
C LYS A 63 3.16 6.58 3.08
N VAL A 64 2.46 6.34 4.19
CA VAL A 64 2.65 5.11 4.97
C VAL A 64 1.99 3.94 4.25
N THR A 65 2.73 2.88 4.04
CA THR A 65 2.29 1.62 3.44
C THR A 65 2.63 0.46 4.37
N ALA A 66 1.95 -0.67 4.19
CA ALA A 66 2.32 -1.88 4.92
C ALA A 66 3.60 -2.47 4.30
N GLY A 67 4.52 -2.96 5.14
CA GLY A 67 5.78 -3.55 4.69
C GLY A 67 5.62 -4.84 3.88
N ALA A 68 4.50 -5.56 4.07
CA ALA A 68 4.09 -6.65 3.18
C ALA A 68 2.58 -6.59 2.95
N MET A 69 2.18 -6.77 1.70
CA MET A 69 0.80 -6.74 1.25
C MET A 69 0.64 -7.75 0.12
N ALA A 70 -0.38 -8.61 0.20
CA ALA A 70 -0.68 -9.59 -0.83
C ALA A 70 -2.15 -9.50 -1.24
N ASP A 71 -2.40 -9.35 -2.52
CA ASP A 71 -3.72 -9.49 -3.13
C ASP A 71 -3.93 -10.96 -3.46
N LEU A 72 -4.83 -11.60 -2.73
CA LEU A 72 -5.12 -13.02 -2.85
C LEU A 72 -6.32 -13.24 -3.78
N ARG A 73 -6.18 -14.18 -4.69
CA ARG A 73 -7.22 -14.56 -5.64
C ARG A 73 -7.27 -16.07 -5.80
N PHE A 74 -8.40 -16.59 -6.18
CA PHE A 74 -8.50 -17.98 -6.59
C PHE A 74 -7.93 -18.15 -8.00
N GLU A 75 -7.11 -19.16 -8.20
CA GLU A 75 -6.55 -19.50 -9.53
C GLU A 75 -7.49 -20.44 -10.30
N THR A 76 -8.44 -21.07 -9.61
CA THR A 76 -9.44 -21.94 -10.21
C THR A 76 -10.85 -21.37 -10.05
N THR A 77 -11.75 -21.73 -10.95
CA THR A 77 -13.14 -21.25 -10.94
C THR A 77 -14.03 -22.19 -10.14
N GLY A 78 -14.91 -21.62 -9.31
CA GLY A 78 -15.88 -22.37 -8.53
C GLY A 78 -16.77 -21.45 -7.70
N VAL A 79 -17.82 -22.04 -7.09
CA VAL A 79 -18.68 -21.31 -6.15
C VAL A 79 -17.97 -21.25 -4.80
N VAL A 80 -17.98 -20.10 -4.14
CA VAL A 80 -17.47 -19.96 -2.76
C VAL A 80 -18.35 -20.78 -1.82
N ALA A 81 -17.79 -21.83 -1.24
CA ALA A 81 -18.48 -22.67 -0.28
C ALA A 81 -18.48 -22.02 1.12
N HIS A 82 -17.30 -21.55 1.58
CA HIS A 82 -17.14 -20.98 2.91
C HIS A 82 -16.14 -19.84 2.93
N ILE A 83 -16.43 -18.82 3.75
CA ILE A 83 -15.54 -17.71 4.09
C ILE A 83 -15.29 -17.74 5.61
N TYR A 84 -14.05 -18.00 6.02
CA TYR A 84 -13.67 -18.20 7.43
C TYR A 84 -13.26 -16.93 8.15
N VAL A 85 -13.13 -15.81 7.44
CA VAL A 85 -12.60 -14.55 7.96
C VAL A 85 -13.49 -13.37 7.58
N LYS A 86 -13.28 -12.24 8.26
CA LYS A 86 -13.96 -10.97 7.98
C LYS A 86 -12.91 -9.87 7.77
N ASN A 87 -13.33 -8.76 7.14
CA ASN A 87 -12.49 -7.57 7.07
C ASN A 87 -12.06 -7.12 8.49
N GLY A 88 -10.77 -6.82 8.66
CA GLY A 88 -10.18 -6.48 9.95
C GLY A 88 -9.79 -7.67 10.82
N ALA A 89 -10.06 -8.91 10.40
CA ALA A 89 -9.68 -10.10 11.18
C ALA A 89 -8.16 -10.35 11.11
N PRO A 90 -7.50 -10.61 12.25
CA PRO A 90 -6.11 -11.06 12.26
C PRO A 90 -6.02 -12.51 11.77
N VAL A 91 -5.00 -12.78 10.97
CA VAL A 91 -4.76 -14.11 10.40
C VAL A 91 -3.29 -14.50 10.53
N ARG A 92 -3.03 -15.81 10.61
CA ARG A 92 -1.67 -16.38 10.64
C ARG A 92 -1.30 -16.98 9.29
N LYS A 93 -0.03 -17.04 8.99
CA LYS A 93 0.50 -17.74 7.82
C LYS A 93 -0.06 -19.16 7.73
N GLY A 94 -0.58 -19.54 6.55
CA GLY A 94 -1.20 -20.83 6.29
C GLY A 94 -2.63 -20.98 6.79
N GLN A 95 -3.19 -19.98 7.47
CA GLN A 95 -4.60 -19.99 7.90
C GLN A 95 -5.52 -19.93 6.70
N LYS A 96 -6.54 -20.80 6.67
CA LYS A 96 -7.59 -20.78 5.64
C LYS A 96 -8.42 -19.51 5.75
N LEU A 97 -8.62 -18.85 4.62
CA LEU A 97 -9.42 -17.62 4.50
C LEU A 97 -10.77 -17.89 3.87
N ALA A 98 -10.78 -18.65 2.78
CA ALA A 98 -11.99 -19.08 2.07
C ALA A 98 -11.71 -20.36 1.30
N GLU A 99 -12.78 -21.06 0.91
CA GLU A 99 -12.68 -22.21 0.01
C GLU A 99 -13.84 -22.26 -0.98
N LEU A 100 -13.54 -22.76 -2.17
CA LEU A 100 -14.52 -23.07 -3.20
C LEU A 100 -15.14 -24.44 -2.97
N ASP A 101 -16.31 -24.68 -3.56
CA ASP A 101 -16.87 -26.02 -3.67
C ASP A 101 -15.94 -26.90 -4.50
N LYS A 102 -15.41 -27.94 -3.86
CA LYS A 102 -14.41 -28.85 -4.42
C LYS A 102 -14.99 -30.09 -5.07
N PHE A 103 -16.31 -30.26 -5.09
CA PHE A 103 -16.92 -31.50 -5.58
C PHE A 103 -16.48 -31.84 -7.01
N ARG A 104 -16.59 -30.86 -7.92
CA ARG A 104 -16.19 -31.05 -9.33
C ARG A 104 -14.69 -31.28 -9.50
N LEU A 105 -13.88 -30.54 -8.73
CA LEU A 105 -12.42 -30.68 -8.79
C LEU A 105 -11.96 -32.03 -8.25
N LYS A 106 -12.52 -32.50 -7.15
CA LYS A 106 -12.25 -33.84 -6.60
C LYS A 106 -12.64 -34.96 -7.58
N ASN A 107 -13.79 -34.85 -8.24
CA ASN A 107 -14.20 -35.80 -9.27
C ASN A 107 -13.23 -35.81 -10.46
N LYS A 108 -12.79 -34.62 -10.93
CA LYS A 108 -11.77 -34.51 -11.97
C LYS A 108 -10.45 -35.17 -11.56
N THR A 109 -10.04 -34.96 -10.29
CA THR A 109 -8.82 -35.57 -9.74
C THR A 109 -8.95 -37.09 -9.67
N ALA A 110 -10.12 -37.60 -9.25
CA ALA A 110 -10.36 -39.07 -9.24
C ALA A 110 -10.27 -39.67 -10.65
N GLN A 111 -10.91 -39.04 -11.64
CA GLN A 111 -10.82 -39.51 -13.04
C GLN A 111 -9.38 -39.45 -13.59
N ALA A 112 -8.62 -38.41 -13.25
CA ALA A 112 -7.21 -38.32 -13.64
C ALA A 112 -6.36 -39.37 -12.93
N LYS A 113 -6.69 -39.74 -11.68
CA LYS A 113 -6.04 -40.80 -10.95
C LYS A 113 -6.30 -42.16 -11.59
N ASP A 114 -7.55 -42.47 -11.93
CA ASP A 114 -7.92 -43.69 -12.64
C ASP A 114 -7.18 -43.83 -13.99
N ALA A 115 -7.03 -42.71 -14.72
CA ALA A 115 -6.26 -42.69 -15.96
C ALA A 115 -4.77 -42.94 -15.73
N LEU A 116 -4.20 -42.40 -14.66
CA LEU A 116 -2.80 -42.70 -14.27
C LEU A 116 -2.60 -44.15 -13.88
N ASP A 117 -3.49 -44.71 -13.06
CA ASP A 117 -3.42 -46.10 -12.63
C ASP A 117 -3.50 -47.06 -13.84
N LYS A 118 -4.35 -46.75 -14.82
CA LYS A 118 -4.41 -47.48 -16.09
C LYS A 118 -3.08 -47.37 -16.88
N ALA A 119 -2.52 -46.15 -16.96
CA ALA A 119 -1.24 -45.95 -17.66
C ALA A 119 -0.06 -46.63 -16.94
N GLU A 120 -0.12 -46.78 -15.62
CA GLU A 120 0.87 -47.55 -14.84
C GLU A 120 0.79 -49.05 -15.18
N LEU A 121 -0.40 -49.63 -15.28
CA LEU A 121 -0.59 -51.02 -15.71
C LEU A 121 -0.08 -51.24 -17.15
N GLU A 122 -0.38 -50.33 -18.04
CA GLU A 122 0.11 -50.39 -19.44
C GLU A 122 1.64 -50.29 -19.50
N LEU A 123 2.25 -49.47 -18.65
CA LEU A 123 3.71 -49.40 -18.52
C LEU A 123 4.31 -50.73 -18.09
N GLN A 124 3.69 -51.37 -17.10
CA GLN A 124 4.11 -52.69 -16.64
C GLN A 124 4.00 -53.73 -17.76
N ASP A 125 2.90 -53.74 -18.50
CA ASP A 125 2.70 -54.67 -19.63
C ASP A 125 3.75 -54.47 -20.74
N VAL A 126 4.05 -53.21 -21.08
CA VAL A 126 5.10 -52.88 -22.05
C VAL A 126 6.48 -53.41 -21.59
N LEU A 127 6.81 -53.24 -20.31
CA LEU A 127 8.09 -53.71 -19.74
C LEU A 127 8.17 -55.23 -19.69
N ILE A 128 7.10 -55.93 -19.30
CA ILE A 128 7.00 -57.37 -19.29
C ILE A 128 7.18 -57.90 -20.73
N GLY A 129 6.53 -57.28 -21.71
CA GLY A 129 6.66 -57.63 -23.12
C GLY A 129 8.09 -57.48 -23.67
N GLN A 130 8.93 -56.69 -23.00
CA GLN A 130 10.37 -56.53 -23.31
C GLN A 130 11.29 -57.41 -22.45
N GLY A 131 10.74 -58.25 -21.58
CA GLY A 131 11.48 -59.19 -20.73
C GLY A 131 11.98 -58.59 -19.42
N TYR A 132 11.47 -57.42 -18.99
CA TYR A 132 11.83 -56.81 -17.71
C TYR A 132 10.77 -57.06 -16.64
N ALA A 133 11.24 -57.30 -15.40
CA ALA A 133 10.33 -57.44 -14.27
C ALA A 133 9.80 -56.08 -13.83
N PRO A 134 8.46 -55.87 -13.69
CA PRO A 134 7.86 -54.59 -13.36
C PRO A 134 8.24 -54.05 -11.97
N ASP A 135 8.63 -54.96 -11.05
CA ASP A 135 9.01 -54.61 -9.67
C ASP A 135 10.44 -54.04 -9.57
N ASN A 136 11.25 -54.16 -10.63
CA ASN A 136 12.64 -53.72 -10.62
C ASN A 136 12.97 -52.73 -11.75
N LEU A 137 12.33 -51.59 -11.68
CA LEU A 137 12.53 -50.47 -12.65
C LEU A 137 13.99 -49.99 -12.73
N LYS A 138 14.81 -50.23 -11.68
CA LYS A 138 16.23 -49.84 -11.65
C LYS A 138 17.10 -50.69 -12.55
N ALA A 139 16.66 -51.91 -12.89
CA ALA A 139 17.37 -52.82 -13.80
C ALA A 139 17.03 -52.56 -15.28
N VAL A 140 16.04 -51.69 -15.55
CA VAL A 140 15.65 -51.36 -16.92
C VAL A 140 16.58 -50.26 -17.45
N PRO A 141 17.19 -50.43 -18.65
CA PRO A 141 17.94 -49.37 -19.30
C PRO A 141 17.08 -48.09 -19.47
N ALA A 142 17.71 -46.92 -19.32
CA ALA A 142 16.99 -45.64 -19.28
C ALA A 142 16.22 -45.36 -20.58
N ASP A 143 16.79 -45.68 -21.72
CA ASP A 143 16.18 -45.54 -23.05
C ASP A 143 14.95 -46.44 -23.24
N VAL A 144 15.03 -47.70 -22.73
CA VAL A 144 13.90 -48.65 -22.76
C VAL A 144 12.77 -48.17 -21.86
N LEU A 145 13.10 -47.69 -20.65
CA LEU A 145 12.13 -47.19 -19.70
C LEU A 145 11.42 -45.91 -20.24
N GLU A 146 12.17 -45.00 -20.84
CA GLU A 146 11.62 -43.79 -21.43
C GLU A 146 10.66 -44.13 -22.59
N LEU A 147 11.07 -45.05 -23.48
CA LEU A 147 10.20 -45.49 -24.56
C LEU A 147 8.92 -46.16 -24.02
N ALA A 148 9.03 -46.98 -22.99
CA ALA A 148 7.89 -47.64 -22.36
C ALA A 148 6.93 -46.63 -21.72
N LYS A 149 7.43 -45.63 -21.05
CA LYS A 149 6.61 -44.52 -20.47
C LYS A 149 5.88 -43.72 -21.54
N VAL A 150 6.53 -43.44 -22.67
CA VAL A 150 5.89 -42.77 -23.80
C VAL A 150 4.78 -43.64 -24.39
N LYS A 151 5.03 -44.92 -24.62
CA LYS A 151 4.05 -45.86 -25.19
C LYS A 151 2.82 -46.04 -24.29
N SER A 152 3.01 -46.12 -22.99
CA SER A 152 1.92 -46.27 -22.02
C SER A 152 1.16 -44.98 -21.74
N GLY A 153 1.66 -43.81 -22.18
CA GLY A 153 1.11 -42.54 -21.82
C GLY A 153 1.26 -42.17 -20.34
N TYR A 154 2.16 -42.82 -19.62
CA TYR A 154 2.37 -42.65 -18.18
C TYR A 154 2.67 -41.19 -17.80
N GLU A 155 3.64 -40.55 -18.45
CA GLU A 155 4.05 -39.21 -18.13
C GLU A 155 2.90 -38.18 -18.38
N GLN A 156 2.12 -38.41 -19.44
CA GLN A 156 0.96 -37.56 -19.74
C GLN A 156 -0.13 -37.72 -18.66
N SER A 157 -0.48 -38.93 -18.29
CA SER A 157 -1.52 -39.23 -17.28
C SER A 157 -1.09 -38.70 -15.90
N LYS A 158 0.20 -38.84 -15.56
CA LYS A 158 0.80 -38.33 -14.34
C LYS A 158 0.70 -36.80 -14.27
N ALA A 159 1.08 -36.11 -15.34
CA ALA A 159 0.95 -34.63 -15.41
C ALA A 159 -0.50 -34.18 -15.28
N GLN A 160 -1.46 -34.89 -15.88
CA GLN A 160 -2.89 -34.59 -15.74
C GLN A 160 -3.39 -34.78 -14.30
N TYR A 161 -2.95 -35.84 -13.62
CA TYR A 161 -3.32 -36.07 -12.23
C TYR A 161 -2.72 -35.00 -11.30
N GLU A 162 -1.45 -34.64 -11.47
CA GLU A 162 -0.80 -33.60 -10.70
C GLU A 162 -1.46 -32.24 -10.92
N SER A 163 -1.82 -31.90 -12.16
CA SER A 163 -2.58 -30.68 -12.48
C SER A 163 -3.95 -30.66 -11.80
N ALA A 164 -4.70 -31.79 -11.87
CA ALA A 164 -6.02 -31.86 -11.23
C ALA A 164 -5.92 -31.79 -9.69
N LYS A 165 -4.87 -32.33 -9.10
CA LYS A 165 -4.58 -32.23 -7.67
C LYS A 165 -4.27 -30.79 -7.27
N TYR A 166 -3.43 -30.11 -8.05
CA TYR A 166 -3.12 -28.69 -7.86
C TYR A 166 -4.38 -27.83 -7.90
N ASP A 167 -5.30 -28.05 -8.87
CA ASP A 167 -6.58 -27.33 -8.93
C ASP A 167 -7.39 -27.47 -7.63
N VAL A 168 -7.38 -28.65 -6.99
CA VAL A 168 -8.06 -28.85 -5.69
C VAL A 168 -7.38 -28.06 -4.57
N GLU A 169 -6.06 -27.99 -4.57
CA GLU A 169 -5.29 -27.23 -3.59
C GLU A 169 -5.58 -25.72 -3.75
N GLN A 170 -5.58 -25.21 -4.99
CA GLN A 170 -5.86 -23.81 -5.32
C GLN A 170 -7.33 -23.40 -5.06
N ALA A 171 -8.22 -24.36 -4.86
CA ALA A 171 -9.58 -24.08 -4.40
C ALA A 171 -9.68 -23.71 -2.92
N THR A 172 -8.55 -23.64 -2.20
CA THR A 172 -8.47 -23.14 -0.82
C THR A 172 -7.54 -21.94 -0.75
N LEU A 173 -8.07 -20.81 -0.39
CA LEU A 173 -7.31 -19.58 -0.21
C LEU A 173 -6.70 -19.53 1.19
N VAL A 174 -5.40 -19.37 1.29
CA VAL A 174 -4.67 -19.31 2.57
C VAL A 174 -3.86 -18.02 2.69
N ALA A 175 -3.63 -17.58 3.94
CA ALA A 175 -2.79 -16.42 4.20
C ALA A 175 -1.31 -16.74 3.95
N PRO A 176 -0.58 -15.94 3.14
CA PRO A 176 0.84 -16.18 2.84
C PRO A 176 1.77 -15.79 3.99
N PHE A 177 1.32 -14.90 4.87
CA PHE A 177 2.04 -14.40 6.06
C PHE A 177 1.06 -13.93 7.14
N ASP A 178 1.58 -13.66 8.33
CA ASP A 178 0.78 -13.13 9.45
C ASP A 178 0.36 -11.68 9.16
N GLY A 179 -0.94 -11.39 9.31
CA GLY A 179 -1.45 -10.06 8.96
C GLY A 179 -2.91 -9.86 9.31
N VAL A 180 -3.51 -8.87 8.67
CA VAL A 180 -4.92 -8.50 8.82
C VAL A 180 -5.59 -8.54 7.46
N VAL A 181 -6.80 -9.10 7.40
CA VAL A 181 -7.60 -9.19 6.17
C VAL A 181 -8.23 -7.84 5.85
N ALA A 182 -8.11 -7.41 4.61
CA ALA A 182 -8.74 -6.22 4.07
C ALA A 182 -9.35 -6.49 2.68
N ASN A 183 -10.25 -5.60 2.24
CA ASN A 183 -10.84 -5.65 0.90
C ASN A 183 -11.51 -7.00 0.55
N LEU A 184 -12.13 -7.64 1.53
CA LEU A 184 -12.98 -8.80 1.32
C LEU A 184 -14.40 -8.31 0.99
N PHE A 185 -14.80 -8.38 -0.27
CA PHE A 185 -16.11 -7.94 -0.73
C PHE A 185 -17.03 -9.09 -1.16
N GLU A 186 -16.43 -10.23 -1.47
CA GLU A 186 -17.15 -11.42 -1.93
C GLU A 186 -17.95 -12.09 -0.81
N LYS A 187 -18.98 -12.81 -1.21
CA LYS A 187 -19.88 -13.55 -0.30
C LYS A 187 -19.92 -15.03 -0.68
N GLU A 188 -20.31 -15.85 0.28
CA GLU A 188 -20.61 -17.26 0.04
C GLU A 188 -21.68 -17.40 -1.04
N HIS A 189 -21.58 -18.47 -1.79
CA HIS A 189 -22.43 -18.83 -2.94
C HIS A 189 -22.22 -17.99 -4.21
N ASN A 190 -21.31 -17.00 -4.20
CA ASN A 190 -20.89 -16.29 -5.41
C ASN A 190 -19.79 -17.07 -6.15
N ILE A 191 -19.57 -16.73 -7.42
CA ILE A 191 -18.44 -17.19 -8.21
C ILE A 191 -17.47 -16.02 -8.35
N PRO A 192 -16.34 -16.01 -7.65
CA PRO A 192 -15.37 -14.94 -7.73
C PRO A 192 -14.67 -14.95 -9.08
N LYS A 193 -14.29 -13.79 -9.57
CA LYS A 193 -13.48 -13.66 -10.77
C LYS A 193 -12.03 -14.01 -10.46
N THR A 194 -11.43 -14.85 -11.27
CA THR A 194 -10.01 -15.24 -11.12
C THR A 194 -9.03 -14.10 -11.46
N SER A 195 -9.48 -13.07 -12.19
CA SER A 195 -8.69 -11.89 -12.54
C SER A 195 -8.67 -10.81 -11.45
N GLU A 196 -9.58 -10.89 -10.47
CA GLU A 196 -9.72 -9.90 -9.40
C GLU A 196 -9.27 -10.47 -8.06
N ALA A 197 -8.79 -9.60 -7.18
CA ALA A 197 -8.43 -10.02 -5.82
C ALA A 197 -9.70 -10.35 -5.03
N PHE A 198 -9.74 -11.53 -4.43
CA PHE A 198 -10.80 -11.95 -3.51
C PHE A 198 -10.71 -11.20 -2.16
N CYS A 199 -9.51 -11.08 -1.64
CA CYS A 199 -9.20 -10.29 -0.46
C CYS A 199 -7.72 -9.87 -0.47
N ARG A 200 -7.37 -8.99 0.44
CA ARG A 200 -6.00 -8.55 0.68
C ARG A 200 -5.56 -8.92 2.08
N VAL A 201 -4.34 -9.41 2.24
CA VAL A 201 -3.71 -9.58 3.55
C VAL A 201 -2.61 -8.53 3.68
N ILE A 202 -2.64 -7.79 4.79
CA ILE A 202 -1.72 -6.70 5.08
C ILE A 202 -0.94 -7.05 6.34
N ASN A 203 0.38 -7.02 6.27
CA ASN A 203 1.21 -7.13 7.46
C ASN A 203 1.28 -5.77 8.17
N ALA A 204 0.53 -5.63 9.27
CA ALA A 204 0.53 -4.41 10.07
C ALA A 204 1.72 -4.31 11.05
N GLY A 205 2.54 -5.36 11.18
CA GLY A 205 3.69 -5.39 12.10
C GLY A 205 4.90 -4.60 11.61
N THR A 206 5.01 -4.43 10.29
CA THR A 206 6.05 -3.61 9.67
C THR A 206 5.41 -2.54 8.80
N MET A 207 5.79 -1.29 9.01
CA MET A 207 5.33 -0.18 8.19
C MET A 207 6.50 0.38 7.38
N GLU A 208 6.22 0.76 6.16
CA GLU A 208 7.15 1.47 5.29
C GLU A 208 6.55 2.83 4.94
N VAL A 209 7.41 3.81 4.77
CA VAL A 209 7.04 5.13 4.29
C VAL A 209 7.68 5.32 2.93
N ASP A 210 6.85 5.49 1.91
CA ASP A 210 7.29 5.87 0.57
C ASP A 210 7.30 7.39 0.48
N PHE A 211 8.44 7.98 0.18
CA PHE A 211 8.59 9.42 -0.02
C PHE A 211 9.54 9.69 -1.19
N THR A 212 9.59 10.93 -1.63
CA THR A 212 10.46 11.34 -2.73
C THR A 212 11.43 12.41 -2.28
N VAL A 213 12.64 12.39 -2.83
CA VAL A 213 13.68 13.39 -2.62
C VAL A 213 14.17 13.91 -3.98
N LEU A 214 14.71 15.11 -4.02
CA LEU A 214 15.33 15.64 -5.25
C LEU A 214 16.61 14.87 -5.58
N GLU A 215 16.92 14.72 -6.86
CA GLU A 215 18.17 14.12 -7.32
C GLU A 215 19.38 14.82 -6.71
N SER A 216 19.34 16.14 -6.58
CA SER A 216 20.41 16.94 -5.96
C SER A 216 20.64 16.65 -4.47
N GLU A 217 19.67 16.04 -3.78
CA GLU A 217 19.73 15.69 -2.36
C GLU A 217 20.23 14.25 -2.13
N LEU A 218 20.27 13.42 -3.17
CA LEU A 218 20.74 12.03 -3.08
C LEU A 218 22.11 11.87 -2.42
N PRO A 219 23.11 12.73 -2.69
CA PRO A 219 24.41 12.61 -2.03
C PRO A 219 24.37 12.79 -0.52
N LEU A 220 23.29 13.37 0.02
CA LEU A 220 23.11 13.65 1.45
C LEU A 220 22.49 12.48 2.21
N ILE A 221 21.96 11.47 1.52
CA ILE A 221 21.26 10.35 2.12
C ILE A 221 21.85 9.00 1.69
N LYS A 222 21.76 8.02 2.55
CA LYS A 222 22.14 6.63 2.28
C LYS A 222 21.22 5.64 2.97
N VAL A 223 21.20 4.41 2.48
CA VAL A 223 20.50 3.31 3.13
C VAL A 223 21.04 3.12 4.55
N GLY A 224 20.14 3.03 5.52
CA GLY A 224 20.45 2.92 6.94
C GLY A 224 20.34 4.24 7.70
N ASP A 225 20.26 5.39 7.04
CA ASP A 225 20.08 6.68 7.71
C ASP A 225 18.78 6.74 8.48
N LYS A 226 18.82 7.42 9.63
CA LYS A 226 17.66 7.58 10.51
C LYS A 226 16.66 8.57 9.89
N VAL A 227 15.40 8.23 10.01
CA VAL A 227 14.29 9.11 9.62
C VAL A 227 13.31 9.26 10.77
N GLU A 228 12.72 10.42 10.87
CA GLU A 228 11.62 10.71 11.78
C GLU A 228 10.34 10.89 10.97
N VAL A 229 9.30 10.16 11.35
CA VAL A 229 8.00 10.19 10.67
C VAL A 229 6.96 10.73 11.61
N THR A 230 6.37 11.87 11.23
CA THR A 230 5.26 12.50 11.95
C THR A 230 3.95 12.26 11.20
N PRO A 231 3.03 11.43 11.74
CA PRO A 231 1.74 11.20 11.10
C PRO A 231 0.87 12.44 11.09
N TYR A 232 0.25 12.76 9.96
CA TYR A 232 -0.63 13.93 9.80
C TYR A 232 -1.94 13.81 10.58
N ALA A 233 -2.50 12.61 10.63
CA ALA A 233 -3.88 12.37 11.10
C ALA A 233 -3.98 11.73 12.49
N SER A 234 -2.86 11.44 13.14
CA SER A 234 -2.89 10.67 14.39
C SER A 234 -2.12 11.37 15.50
N ALA A 235 -2.70 11.37 16.71
CA ALA A 235 -2.01 11.78 17.94
C ALA A 235 -0.87 10.82 18.35
N ALA A 236 -0.53 9.87 17.52
CA ALA A 236 0.50 8.87 17.73
C ALA A 236 1.90 9.45 17.47
N GLY A 237 2.40 10.32 18.24
CA GLY A 237 3.75 10.87 18.28
C GLY A 237 4.74 10.57 17.12
N VAL A 238 5.86 11.21 17.11
CA VAL A 238 6.96 10.99 16.15
C VAL A 238 7.44 9.54 16.23
N ARG A 239 7.57 8.89 15.07
CA ARG A 239 8.12 7.53 14.97
C ARG A 239 9.46 7.55 14.29
N GLN A 240 10.38 6.75 14.78
CA GLN A 240 11.70 6.61 14.20
C GLN A 240 11.75 5.40 13.26
N GLY A 241 12.51 5.56 12.19
CA GLY A 241 12.77 4.53 11.21
C GLY A 241 14.14 4.70 10.58
N ASN A 242 14.41 3.86 9.58
CA ASN A 242 15.64 3.93 8.82
C ASN A 242 15.34 3.79 7.33
N ILE A 243 16.10 4.48 6.48
CA ILE A 243 16.03 4.31 5.03
C ILE A 243 16.37 2.86 4.70
N SER A 244 15.43 2.17 4.05
CA SER A 244 15.57 0.76 3.66
C SER A 244 15.95 0.60 2.19
N GLU A 245 15.51 1.51 1.33
CA GLU A 245 15.70 1.43 -0.12
C GLU A 245 15.74 2.82 -0.74
N ILE A 246 16.63 3.03 -1.69
CA ILE A 246 16.69 4.21 -2.55
C ILE A 246 16.58 3.70 -3.99
N ASN A 247 15.52 4.11 -4.69
CA ASN A 247 15.34 3.73 -6.08
C ASN A 247 16.38 4.48 -6.96
N PRO A 248 17.16 3.78 -7.79
CA PRO A 248 18.15 4.45 -8.64
C PRO A 248 17.54 5.21 -9.83
N LEU A 249 16.21 5.11 -10.04
CA LEU A 249 15.53 5.78 -11.13
C LEU A 249 15.04 7.17 -10.72
N VAL A 250 15.44 8.18 -11.48
CA VAL A 250 14.93 9.55 -11.38
C VAL A 250 13.66 9.65 -12.23
N ASP A 251 12.60 10.21 -11.68
CA ASP A 251 11.35 10.42 -12.42
C ASP A 251 11.41 11.69 -13.31
N GLU A 252 10.34 11.92 -14.08
CA GLU A 252 10.23 13.07 -15.01
C GLU A 252 10.31 14.43 -14.31
N ASN A 253 10.12 14.48 -12.99
CA ASN A 253 10.18 15.69 -12.18
C ASN A 253 11.53 15.87 -11.46
N GLY A 254 12.53 15.04 -11.75
CA GLY A 254 13.81 15.05 -11.07
C GLY A 254 13.75 14.51 -9.63
N MET A 255 12.75 13.68 -9.33
CA MET A 255 12.55 13.11 -8.01
C MET A 255 12.97 11.64 -7.97
N VAL A 256 13.51 11.22 -6.85
CA VAL A 256 13.89 9.84 -6.58
C VAL A 256 13.04 9.29 -5.45
N ARG A 257 12.47 8.10 -5.66
CA ARG A 257 11.67 7.42 -4.64
C ARG A 257 12.56 6.75 -3.61
N VAL A 258 12.26 7.00 -2.36
CA VAL A 258 12.97 6.44 -1.20
C VAL A 258 11.94 5.75 -0.31
N LYS A 259 12.33 4.59 0.26
CA LYS A 259 11.53 3.91 1.28
C LYS A 259 12.27 3.90 2.60
N ALA A 260 11.53 4.17 3.66
CA ALA A 260 12.02 4.02 5.01
C ALA A 260 11.16 3.02 5.79
N ARG A 261 11.81 2.12 6.52
CA ARG A 261 11.13 1.20 7.43
C ARG A 261 10.97 1.84 8.79
N VAL A 262 9.74 1.86 9.29
CA VAL A 262 9.38 2.47 10.57
C VAL A 262 9.13 1.38 11.60
N ASN A 263 9.75 1.52 12.77
CA ASN A 263 9.59 0.59 13.88
C ASN A 263 8.30 0.89 14.66
N GLY A 264 7.54 -0.15 15.01
CA GLY A 264 6.40 -0.04 15.94
C GLY A 264 5.05 0.26 15.28
N GLY A 265 4.53 -0.68 14.50
CA GLY A 265 3.26 -0.60 13.79
C GLY A 265 2.12 -1.41 14.37
N ASN A 266 1.82 -1.35 15.65
CA ASN A 266 0.71 -2.16 16.19
C ASN A 266 -0.56 -1.37 16.52
N LYS A 267 -0.68 -0.11 16.09
CA LYS A 267 -1.93 0.66 16.16
C LYS A 267 -2.02 1.58 14.93
N LEU A 268 -2.71 1.13 13.92
CA LEU A 268 -3.42 1.99 12.98
C LEU A 268 -4.74 2.40 13.59
#